data_a9cd36d8c558766d11640c359c7502fd
#
_entry.id   a9cd36d8c558766d11640c359c7502fd
#
_cell.length_a   1.000
_cell.length_b   1.000
_cell.length_c   1.000
_cell.angle_alpha   90.00
_cell.angle_beta   90.00
_cell.angle_gamma   90.00
#
_symmetry.space_group_name_H-M   'P 1'
#
loop_
_entity.id
_entity.type
_entity.pdbx_description
1 polymer ?
#
loop_
_entity_poly.entity_id
_entity_poly.type
_entity_poly.pdbx_seq_one_letter_code
_entity_poly.pdbx_strand_id
1 'polypeptide(L)'
;MRYLGMPAGMWALFERSFRDRLTDVLGYGRTAAAGISKKAHGKYRELIGKLPDFEKGDRFQMNIVSCAMLAAHVLSMPSRPGVDELTAYYSAAMMTGPMKWFCRKSGKAKFSPKDMEGMKRTAAFRAADRNPYSWNMEYLPYADGSGYEARFSKCGICTLMGELGLGDLVPAMCRLDYTMSEAGGTTDFVREYTLASGGPYCDCGYKKKGKTEQ
;
A
#
# COMPACT_ATOMS: atom_id res chain seq x y z
N MET A 1 -0.32 -16.73 -13.09
CA MET A 1 0.75 -15.98 -13.81
C MET A 1 1.68 -15.41 -12.75
N ARG A 2 2.91 -15.83 -12.76
CA ARG A 2 3.92 -15.33 -11.81
C ARG A 2 4.17 -13.84 -12.01
N TYR A 3 4.63 -13.15 -11.01
CA TYR A 3 4.75 -11.68 -10.90
C TYR A 3 5.62 -10.98 -11.96
N LEU A 4 6.07 -11.64 -13.02
CA LEU A 4 6.80 -11.08 -14.17
C LEU A 4 7.92 -10.09 -13.80
N GLY A 5 8.73 -10.45 -12.79
CA GLY A 5 9.85 -9.61 -12.31
C GLY A 5 9.44 -8.49 -11.35
N MET A 6 8.14 -8.24 -11.13
CA MET A 6 7.67 -7.20 -10.21
C MET A 6 8.25 -7.31 -8.79
N PRO A 7 8.32 -8.50 -8.14
CA PRO A 7 8.91 -8.60 -6.81
C PRO A 7 10.40 -8.22 -6.79
N ALA A 8 11.18 -8.63 -7.78
CA ALA A 8 12.58 -8.25 -7.88
C ALA A 8 12.74 -6.76 -8.17
N GLY A 9 11.90 -6.21 -9.04
CA GLY A 9 11.86 -4.76 -9.32
C GLY A 9 11.46 -3.93 -8.11
N MET A 10 10.46 -4.38 -7.33
CA MET A 10 10.06 -3.73 -6.08
C MET A 10 11.23 -3.71 -5.09
N TRP A 11 11.90 -4.85 -4.89
CA TRP A 11 13.05 -4.92 -4.00
C TRP A 11 14.15 -3.97 -4.45
N ALA A 12 14.56 -4.02 -5.71
CA ALA A 12 15.62 -3.17 -6.26
C ALA A 12 15.31 -1.67 -6.14
N LEU A 13 14.04 -1.28 -6.32
CA LEU A 13 13.61 0.11 -6.25
C LEU A 13 13.60 0.68 -4.83
N PHE A 14 13.25 -0.13 -3.83
CA PHE A 14 12.97 0.34 -2.48
C PHE A 14 13.97 -0.14 -1.41
N GLU A 15 14.79 -1.18 -1.67
CA GLU A 15 15.70 -1.76 -0.67
C GLU A 15 16.56 -0.70 0.02
N ARG A 16 17.22 0.15 -0.76
CA ARG A 16 18.08 1.20 -0.21
C ARG A 16 17.29 2.16 0.70
N SER A 17 16.10 2.57 0.26
CA SER A 17 15.25 3.46 1.06
C SER A 17 14.82 2.80 2.37
N PHE A 18 14.35 1.55 2.31
CA PHE A 18 13.98 0.79 3.50
C PHE A 18 15.16 0.67 4.48
N ARG A 19 16.35 0.32 3.99
CA ARG A 19 17.55 0.19 4.82
C ARG A 19 17.95 1.53 5.45
N ASP A 20 17.97 2.61 4.68
CA ASP A 20 18.35 3.92 5.19
C ASP A 20 17.36 4.41 6.28
N ARG A 21 16.04 4.13 6.12
CA ARG A 21 15.02 4.47 7.12
C ARG A 21 15.09 3.62 8.38
N LEU A 22 15.65 2.42 8.34
CA LEU A 22 15.97 1.67 9.58
C LEU A 22 16.90 2.51 10.48
N THR A 23 17.82 3.25 9.89
CA THR A 23 18.74 4.12 10.64
C THR A 23 18.06 5.44 11.01
N ASP A 24 17.50 6.12 10.03
CA ASP A 24 17.03 7.51 10.20
C ASP A 24 15.74 7.61 11.03
N VAL A 25 14.88 6.60 10.99
CA VAL A 25 13.56 6.60 11.63
C VAL A 25 13.51 5.70 12.85
N LEU A 26 14.07 4.49 12.75
CA LEU A 26 14.02 3.49 13.82
C LEU A 26 15.29 3.43 14.68
N GLY A 27 16.30 4.27 14.39
CA GLY A 27 17.49 4.42 15.23
C GLY A 27 18.48 3.26 15.17
N TYR A 28 18.35 2.30 14.25
CA TYR A 28 19.33 1.23 14.12
C TYR A 28 20.68 1.75 13.61
N GLY A 29 21.76 1.26 14.18
CA GLY A 29 23.10 1.53 13.63
C GLY A 29 23.26 0.96 12.20
N ARG A 30 24.10 1.58 11.37
CA ARG A 30 24.27 1.22 9.94
C ARG A 30 24.55 -0.28 9.71
N THR A 31 25.40 -0.89 10.53
CA THR A 31 25.73 -2.33 10.45
C THR A 31 24.51 -3.20 10.75
N ALA A 32 23.73 -2.84 11.78
CA ALA A 32 22.49 -3.54 12.14
C ALA A 32 21.45 -3.40 11.02
N ALA A 33 21.25 -2.18 10.48
CA ALA A 33 20.34 -1.92 9.36
C ALA A 33 20.70 -2.75 8.11
N ALA A 34 21.98 -2.85 7.77
CA ALA A 34 22.44 -3.70 6.67
C ALA A 34 22.16 -5.19 6.93
N GLY A 35 22.38 -5.64 8.16
CA GLY A 35 22.07 -7.02 8.58
C GLY A 35 20.58 -7.34 8.51
N ILE A 36 19.72 -6.40 8.97
CA ILE A 36 18.26 -6.52 8.88
C ILE A 36 17.83 -6.60 7.41
N SER A 37 18.30 -5.67 6.55
CA SER A 37 17.95 -5.65 5.12
C SER A 37 18.37 -6.95 4.41
N LYS A 38 19.54 -7.48 4.71
CA LYS A 38 20.01 -8.77 4.15
C LYS A 38 19.09 -9.93 4.55
N LYS A 39 18.70 -10.02 5.83
CA LYS A 39 17.76 -11.05 6.31
C LYS A 39 16.37 -10.85 5.68
N ALA A 40 15.91 -9.60 5.61
CA ALA A 40 14.64 -9.24 5.01
C ALA A 40 14.56 -9.65 3.53
N HIS A 41 15.65 -9.57 2.77
CA HIS A 41 15.66 -10.04 1.37
C HIS A 41 15.36 -11.54 1.27
N GLY A 42 15.98 -12.35 2.09
CA GLY A 42 15.69 -13.79 2.14
C GLY A 42 14.25 -14.09 2.51
N LYS A 43 13.77 -13.43 3.58
CA LYS A 43 12.37 -13.55 4.04
C LYS A 43 11.35 -13.07 2.99
N TYR A 44 11.63 -11.96 2.33
CA TYR A 44 10.81 -11.44 1.24
C TYR A 44 10.64 -12.47 0.10
N ARG A 45 11.74 -13.07 -0.35
CA ARG A 45 11.68 -14.12 -1.40
C ARG A 45 10.87 -15.33 -0.95
N GLU A 46 11.00 -15.74 0.31
CA GLU A 46 10.21 -16.81 0.89
C GLU A 46 8.71 -16.47 0.88
N LEU A 47 8.32 -15.28 1.33
CA LEU A 47 6.95 -14.82 1.36
C LEU A 47 6.35 -14.76 -0.06
N ILE A 48 7.06 -14.14 -1.01
CA ILE A 48 6.62 -14.07 -2.40
C ILE A 48 6.45 -15.46 -3.01
N GLY A 49 7.32 -16.41 -2.68
CA GLY A 49 7.23 -17.78 -3.19
C GLY A 49 6.00 -18.57 -2.70
N LYS A 50 5.40 -18.15 -1.59
CA LYS A 50 4.19 -18.76 -1.00
C LYS A 50 2.90 -18.12 -1.49
N LEU A 51 2.95 -16.90 -2.05
CA LEU A 51 1.76 -16.23 -2.57
C LEU A 51 1.27 -16.89 -3.86
N PRO A 52 -0.06 -17.00 -4.04
CA PRO A 52 -0.63 -17.53 -5.28
C PRO A 52 -0.37 -16.57 -6.45
N ASP A 53 -0.55 -17.11 -7.66
CA ASP A 53 -0.56 -16.28 -8.85
C ASP A 53 -1.75 -15.31 -8.84
N PHE A 54 -1.52 -14.10 -9.29
CA PHE A 54 -2.56 -13.10 -9.49
C PHE A 54 -3.03 -13.10 -10.94
N GLU A 55 -4.29 -12.78 -11.16
CA GLU A 55 -4.83 -12.65 -12.50
C GLU A 55 -4.13 -11.52 -13.29
N LYS A 56 -4.00 -11.73 -14.60
CA LYS A 56 -3.45 -10.69 -15.47
C LYS A 56 -4.31 -9.43 -15.41
N GLY A 57 -3.71 -8.31 -15.04
CA GLY A 57 -4.41 -7.03 -14.91
C GLY A 57 -4.90 -6.71 -13.48
N ASP A 58 -4.68 -7.61 -12.51
CA ASP A 58 -4.92 -7.29 -11.12
C ASP A 58 -3.95 -6.18 -10.65
N ARG A 59 -4.47 -4.97 -10.53
CA ARG A 59 -3.69 -3.81 -10.14
C ARG A 59 -3.23 -3.83 -8.66
N PHE A 60 -3.84 -4.66 -7.82
CA PHE A 60 -3.53 -4.77 -6.40
C PHE A 60 -2.34 -5.70 -6.11
N GLN A 61 -1.87 -6.43 -7.10
CA GLN A 61 -0.68 -7.24 -7.02
C GLN A 61 0.53 -6.47 -6.47
N MET A 62 0.69 -5.20 -6.85
CA MET A 62 1.76 -4.34 -6.33
C MET A 62 1.62 -4.07 -4.83
N ASN A 63 0.40 -3.95 -4.33
CA ASN A 63 0.14 -3.69 -2.91
C ASN A 63 0.56 -4.89 -2.05
N ILE A 64 0.27 -6.13 -2.50
CA ILE A 64 0.67 -7.32 -1.76
C ILE A 64 2.19 -7.55 -1.80
N VAL A 65 2.84 -7.21 -2.91
CA VAL A 65 4.29 -7.27 -3.04
C VAL A 65 4.97 -6.27 -2.09
N SER A 66 4.47 -5.05 -1.99
CA SER A 66 4.99 -4.05 -1.04
C SER A 66 4.70 -4.43 0.42
N CYS A 67 3.54 -5.06 0.68
CA CYS A 67 3.23 -5.62 2.00
C CYS A 67 4.21 -6.71 2.40
N ALA A 68 4.51 -7.66 1.50
CA ALA A 68 5.49 -8.70 1.75
C ALA A 68 6.89 -8.12 2.04
N MET A 69 7.26 -7.02 1.38
CA MET A 69 8.52 -6.32 1.64
C MET A 69 8.56 -5.71 3.05
N LEU A 70 7.50 -5.02 3.47
CA LEU A 70 7.41 -4.48 4.83
C LEU A 70 7.41 -5.60 5.88
N ALA A 71 6.57 -6.62 5.69
CA ALA A 71 6.50 -7.77 6.60
C ALA A 71 7.86 -8.45 6.76
N ALA A 72 8.61 -8.64 5.66
CA ALA A 72 9.95 -9.21 5.68
C ALA A 72 10.93 -8.38 6.52
N HIS A 73 10.86 -7.05 6.45
CA HIS A 73 11.68 -6.17 7.28
C HIS A 73 11.29 -6.31 8.76
N VAL A 74 10.00 -6.21 9.09
CA VAL A 74 9.50 -6.35 10.47
C VAL A 74 9.92 -7.70 11.08
N LEU A 75 9.74 -8.79 10.35
CA LEU A 75 10.15 -10.15 10.79
C LEU A 75 11.66 -10.32 10.91
N SER A 76 12.46 -9.39 10.40
CA SER A 76 13.93 -9.42 10.45
C SER A 76 14.50 -8.47 11.50
N MET A 77 13.69 -7.62 12.09
CA MET A 77 14.06 -6.72 13.19
C MET A 77 14.27 -7.50 14.50
N PRO A 78 15.18 -7.07 15.37
CA PRO A 78 15.39 -7.71 16.68
C PRO A 78 14.23 -7.45 17.65
N SER A 79 13.51 -6.35 17.48
CA SER A 79 12.32 -5.98 18.24
C SER A 79 11.21 -5.57 17.29
N ARG A 80 9.97 -5.86 17.67
CA ARG A 80 8.79 -5.49 16.89
C ARG A 80 8.47 -4.01 17.11
N PRO A 81 8.36 -3.19 16.05
CA PRO A 81 7.97 -1.78 16.19
C PRO A 81 6.49 -1.66 16.56
N GLY A 82 6.13 -0.55 17.21
CA GLY A 82 4.75 -0.13 17.37
C GLY A 82 4.13 0.37 16.06
N VAL A 83 2.79 0.56 16.04
CA VAL A 83 2.07 1.01 14.84
C VAL A 83 2.56 2.38 14.38
N ASP A 84 2.78 3.33 15.29
CA ASP A 84 3.19 4.69 14.92
C ASP A 84 4.63 4.73 14.39
N GLU A 85 5.55 4.00 15.02
CA GLU A 85 6.92 3.85 14.52
C GLU A 85 6.94 3.20 13.14
N LEU A 86 6.15 2.14 12.94
CA LEU A 86 6.05 1.46 11.67
C LEU A 86 5.40 2.35 10.60
N THR A 87 4.43 3.19 10.98
CA THR A 87 3.81 4.19 10.09
C THR A 87 4.86 5.18 9.59
N ALA A 88 5.64 5.75 10.50
CA ALA A 88 6.70 6.68 10.14
C ALA A 88 7.77 6.02 9.24
N TYR A 89 8.21 4.83 9.64
CA TYR A 89 9.19 4.05 8.87
C TYR A 89 8.69 3.72 7.46
N TYR A 90 7.48 3.14 7.34
CA TYR A 90 6.95 2.69 6.06
C TYR A 90 6.66 3.86 5.12
N SER A 91 6.03 4.92 5.62
CA SER A 91 5.78 6.12 4.85
C SER A 91 7.08 6.73 4.32
N ALA A 92 8.09 6.89 5.17
CA ALA A 92 9.38 7.42 4.75
C ALA A 92 10.11 6.51 3.75
N ALA A 93 10.02 5.18 3.93
CA ALA A 93 10.65 4.20 3.06
C ALA A 93 10.01 4.15 1.66
N MET A 94 8.68 4.25 1.60
CA MET A 94 7.94 4.21 0.34
C MET A 94 7.99 5.53 -0.44
N MET A 95 8.05 6.68 0.23
CA MET A 95 7.98 8.00 -0.42
C MET A 95 9.32 8.49 -0.99
N THR A 96 9.92 7.65 -1.83
CA THR A 96 11.13 7.99 -2.62
C THR A 96 10.82 9.07 -3.68
N GLY A 97 11.88 9.67 -4.25
CA GLY A 97 11.73 10.64 -5.35
C GLY A 97 10.87 10.13 -6.51
N PRO A 98 11.13 8.93 -7.06
CA PRO A 98 10.28 8.30 -8.08
C PRO A 98 8.82 8.10 -7.62
N MET A 99 8.59 7.67 -6.37
CA MET A 99 7.23 7.49 -5.85
C MET A 99 6.50 8.83 -5.73
N LYS A 100 7.13 9.87 -5.21
CA LYS A 100 6.55 11.23 -5.16
C LYS A 100 6.20 11.76 -6.55
N TRP A 101 7.06 11.51 -7.53
CA TRP A 101 6.77 11.87 -8.92
C TRP A 101 5.55 11.08 -9.45
N PHE A 102 5.49 9.78 -9.19
CA PHE A 102 4.35 8.94 -9.55
C PHE A 102 3.05 9.44 -8.91
N CYS A 103 3.05 9.76 -7.61
CA CYS A 103 1.88 10.31 -6.92
C CYS A 103 1.41 11.62 -7.56
N ARG A 104 2.31 12.55 -7.87
CA ARG A 104 1.96 13.81 -8.56
C ARG A 104 1.38 13.57 -9.95
N LYS A 105 1.96 12.66 -10.72
CA LYS A 105 1.44 12.30 -12.05
C LYS A 105 0.06 11.67 -11.96
N SER A 106 -0.14 10.73 -11.04
CA SER A 106 -1.43 10.08 -10.81
C SER A 106 -2.48 11.06 -10.29
N GLY A 107 -2.08 11.97 -9.37
CA GLY A 107 -2.95 13.02 -8.85
C GLY A 107 -3.49 13.91 -9.96
N LYS A 108 -2.66 14.37 -10.88
CA LYS A 108 -3.09 15.18 -12.04
C LYS A 108 -4.11 14.47 -12.95
N ALA A 109 -4.05 13.14 -13.01
CA ALA A 109 -4.98 12.33 -13.81
C ALA A 109 -6.28 11.98 -13.06
N LYS A 110 -6.32 12.24 -11.74
CA LYS A 110 -7.45 11.89 -10.87
C LYS A 110 -8.72 12.62 -11.33
N PHE A 111 -9.86 11.96 -11.19
CA PHE A 111 -11.20 12.45 -11.60
C PHE A 111 -11.37 12.72 -13.10
N SER A 112 -10.39 12.41 -13.94
CA SER A 112 -10.60 12.46 -15.40
C SER A 112 -11.57 11.36 -15.82
N PRO A 113 -12.26 11.51 -16.99
CA PRO A 113 -13.14 10.45 -17.50
C PRO A 113 -12.44 9.09 -17.60
N LYS A 114 -11.15 9.09 -17.95
CA LYS A 114 -10.30 7.89 -18.04
C LYS A 114 -10.05 7.26 -16.65
N ASP A 115 -9.83 8.07 -15.61
CA ASP A 115 -9.65 7.60 -14.24
C ASP A 115 -10.94 6.95 -13.74
N MET A 116 -12.08 7.64 -13.85
CA MET A 116 -13.37 7.14 -13.41
C MET A 116 -13.79 5.86 -14.13
N GLU A 117 -13.59 5.80 -15.44
CA GLU A 117 -13.86 4.59 -16.22
C GLU A 117 -12.91 3.44 -15.83
N GLY A 118 -11.65 3.75 -15.53
CA GLY A 118 -10.67 2.81 -14.98
C GLY A 118 -11.10 2.24 -13.63
N MET A 119 -11.69 3.06 -12.75
CA MET A 119 -12.22 2.63 -11.47
C MET A 119 -13.42 1.71 -11.63
N LYS A 120 -14.38 2.03 -12.52
CA LYS A 120 -15.52 1.17 -12.85
C LYS A 120 -15.08 -0.20 -13.35
N ARG A 121 -14.14 -0.23 -14.32
CA ARG A 121 -13.59 -1.48 -14.85
C ARG A 121 -12.87 -2.30 -13.77
N THR A 122 -12.13 -1.63 -12.89
CA THR A 122 -11.48 -2.32 -11.76
C THR A 122 -12.51 -2.92 -10.82
N ALA A 123 -13.57 -2.20 -10.46
CA ALA A 123 -14.64 -2.71 -9.63
C ALA A 123 -15.31 -3.94 -10.25
N ALA A 124 -15.68 -3.88 -11.54
CA ALA A 124 -16.26 -5.01 -12.26
C ALA A 124 -15.31 -6.23 -12.30
N PHE A 125 -14.03 -6.01 -12.57
CA PHE A 125 -13.01 -7.07 -12.61
C PHE A 125 -12.82 -7.72 -11.23
N ARG A 126 -12.89 -6.93 -10.13
CA ARG A 126 -12.67 -7.43 -8.76
C ARG A 126 -13.92 -8.00 -8.09
N ALA A 127 -15.11 -7.80 -8.66
CA ALA A 127 -16.37 -8.26 -8.07
C ALA A 127 -16.43 -9.79 -7.89
N ALA A 128 -15.86 -10.55 -8.82
CA ALA A 128 -15.89 -12.02 -8.83
C ALA A 128 -14.59 -12.69 -8.32
N ASP A 129 -13.55 -11.92 -8.02
CA ASP A 129 -12.25 -12.49 -7.63
C ASP A 129 -12.29 -13.11 -6.24
N ARG A 130 -11.76 -14.33 -6.16
CA ARG A 130 -11.70 -15.14 -4.93
C ARG A 130 -10.29 -15.27 -4.36
N ASN A 131 -9.26 -14.65 -4.96
CA ASN A 131 -7.90 -14.69 -4.42
C ASN A 131 -7.88 -14.02 -3.03
N PRO A 132 -7.57 -14.73 -1.93
CA PRO A 132 -7.59 -14.18 -0.58
C PRO A 132 -6.57 -13.05 -0.36
N TYR A 133 -5.50 -13.01 -1.16
CA TYR A 133 -4.45 -11.99 -1.08
C TYR A 133 -4.67 -10.82 -2.03
N SER A 134 -5.83 -10.73 -2.67
CA SER A 134 -6.24 -9.57 -3.43
C SER A 134 -7.43 -8.86 -2.78
N TRP A 135 -8.00 -7.88 -3.45
CA TRP A 135 -9.11 -7.05 -2.97
C TRP A 135 -10.34 -7.26 -3.85
N ASN A 136 -11.52 -7.18 -3.27
CA ASN A 136 -12.70 -6.80 -4.03
C ASN A 136 -12.88 -5.29 -3.93
N MET A 137 -13.58 -4.69 -4.88
CA MET A 137 -13.75 -3.25 -4.93
C MET A 137 -15.14 -2.88 -5.45
N GLU A 138 -15.79 -1.95 -4.77
CA GLU A 138 -16.93 -1.21 -5.29
C GLU A 138 -16.50 0.21 -5.65
N TYR A 139 -17.09 0.77 -6.69
CA TYR A 139 -16.88 2.16 -7.10
C TYR A 139 -18.13 2.96 -6.86
N LEU A 140 -18.07 3.92 -5.97
CA LEU A 140 -19.21 4.72 -5.49
C LEU A 140 -18.92 6.20 -5.76
N PRO A 141 -19.43 6.79 -6.86
CA PRO A 141 -19.30 8.23 -7.10
C PRO A 141 -20.13 9.00 -6.08
N TYR A 142 -19.61 10.12 -5.58
CA TYR A 142 -20.38 11.02 -4.73
C TYR A 142 -21.43 11.77 -5.52
N ALA A 143 -22.65 11.88 -4.96
CA ALA A 143 -23.81 12.50 -5.62
C ALA A 143 -23.58 13.98 -5.94
N ASP A 144 -22.76 14.67 -5.14
CA ASP A 144 -22.40 16.07 -5.32
C ASP A 144 -21.31 16.31 -6.37
N GLY A 145 -20.79 15.25 -6.98
CA GLY A 145 -19.72 15.32 -7.97
C GLY A 145 -18.35 15.71 -7.38
N SER A 146 -18.19 15.74 -6.06
CA SER A 146 -16.93 16.10 -5.39
C SER A 146 -15.82 15.04 -5.57
N GLY A 147 -16.19 13.82 -5.96
CA GLY A 147 -15.23 12.75 -6.14
C GLY A 147 -15.88 11.36 -6.13
N TYR A 148 -15.21 10.39 -5.53
CA TYR A 148 -15.70 9.03 -5.41
C TYR A 148 -15.06 8.29 -4.23
N GLU A 149 -15.70 7.19 -3.84
CA GLU A 149 -15.20 6.22 -2.91
C GLU A 149 -14.84 4.92 -3.64
N ALA A 150 -13.69 4.34 -3.30
CA ALA A 150 -13.37 2.94 -3.57
C ALA A 150 -13.58 2.17 -2.27
N ARG A 151 -14.63 1.36 -2.22
CA ARG A 151 -14.98 0.56 -1.05
C ARG A 151 -14.45 -0.85 -1.18
N PHE A 152 -13.82 -1.34 -0.12
CA PHE A 152 -13.21 -2.67 -0.08
C PHE A 152 -13.77 -3.48 1.09
N SER A 153 -14.43 -4.60 0.82
CA SER A 153 -14.90 -5.55 1.84
C SER A 153 -13.95 -6.74 2.05
N LYS A 154 -12.85 -6.80 1.29
CA LYS A 154 -11.76 -7.77 1.42
C LYS A 154 -10.42 -7.06 1.21
N CYS A 155 -9.41 -7.41 2.02
CA CYS A 155 -8.07 -6.81 1.97
C CYS A 155 -6.99 -7.89 2.04
N GLY A 156 -6.21 -8.04 0.95
CA GLY A 156 -5.12 -9.00 0.90
C GLY A 156 -3.99 -8.72 1.90
N ILE A 157 -3.80 -7.45 2.27
CA ILE A 157 -2.83 -7.07 3.32
C ILE A 157 -3.28 -7.65 4.68
N CYS A 158 -4.57 -7.52 5.03
CA CYS A 158 -5.09 -8.08 6.27
C CYS A 158 -4.89 -9.61 6.30
N THR A 159 -5.12 -10.28 5.17
CA THR A 159 -4.89 -11.73 5.05
C THR A 159 -3.43 -12.08 5.29
N LEU A 160 -2.51 -11.50 4.52
CA LEU A 160 -1.08 -11.83 4.62
C LEU A 160 -0.50 -11.47 5.99
N MET A 161 -0.78 -10.28 6.49
CA MET A 161 -0.26 -9.85 7.80
C MET A 161 -0.87 -10.66 8.95
N GLY A 162 -2.14 -11.04 8.86
CA GLY A 162 -2.80 -11.92 9.83
C GLY A 162 -2.13 -13.29 9.93
N GLU A 163 -1.85 -13.93 8.80
CA GLU A 163 -1.14 -15.23 8.73
C GLU A 163 0.29 -15.15 9.29
N LEU A 164 0.92 -13.99 9.22
CA LEU A 164 2.25 -13.75 9.76
C LEU A 164 2.25 -13.33 11.24
N GLY A 165 1.09 -13.25 11.89
CA GLY A 165 0.98 -12.74 13.25
C GLY A 165 1.27 -11.24 13.39
N LEU A 166 1.11 -10.49 12.28
CA LEU A 166 1.38 -9.04 12.19
C LEU A 166 0.10 -8.23 11.92
N GLY A 167 -1.08 -8.81 12.15
CA GLY A 167 -2.38 -8.19 11.81
C GLY A 167 -2.61 -6.84 12.48
N ASP A 168 -2.17 -6.67 13.72
CA ASP A 168 -2.25 -5.43 14.49
C ASP A 168 -1.36 -4.29 13.92
N LEU A 169 -0.41 -4.59 13.03
CA LEU A 169 0.44 -3.61 12.35
C LEU A 169 -0.14 -3.14 11.00
N VAL A 170 -1.23 -3.73 10.51
CA VAL A 170 -1.87 -3.33 9.24
C VAL A 170 -2.27 -1.85 9.22
N PRO A 171 -2.74 -1.23 10.31
CA PRO A 171 -3.05 0.20 10.33
C PRO A 171 -1.89 1.10 9.86
N ALA A 172 -0.63 0.70 10.09
CA ALA A 172 0.53 1.43 9.60
C ALA A 172 0.58 1.49 8.06
N MET A 173 0.17 0.40 7.39
CA MET A 173 0.09 0.37 5.93
C MET A 173 -1.09 1.19 5.40
N CYS A 174 -2.23 1.17 6.09
CA CYS A 174 -3.40 1.95 5.72
C CYS A 174 -3.11 3.47 5.73
N ARG A 175 -2.21 3.93 6.59
CA ARG A 175 -1.80 5.34 6.67
C ARG A 175 -1.06 5.83 5.42
N LEU A 176 -0.46 4.95 4.65
CA LEU A 176 0.25 5.31 3.42
C LEU A 176 -0.67 5.96 2.37
N ASP A 177 -1.96 5.62 2.35
CA ASP A 177 -2.94 6.20 1.41
C ASP A 177 -3.04 7.72 1.59
N TYR A 178 -3.06 8.20 2.83
CA TYR A 178 -3.05 9.64 3.14
C TYR A 178 -1.77 10.31 2.63
N THR A 179 -0.61 9.71 2.93
CA THR A 179 0.69 10.25 2.51
C THR A 179 0.80 10.31 0.97
N MET A 180 0.30 9.30 0.28
CA MET A 180 0.29 9.27 -1.19
C MET A 180 -0.67 10.29 -1.78
N SER A 181 -1.86 10.46 -1.19
CA SER A 181 -2.84 11.46 -1.62
C SER A 181 -2.30 12.88 -1.44
N GLU A 182 -1.71 13.17 -0.28
CA GLU A 182 -1.05 14.44 0.01
C GLU A 182 0.07 14.73 -1.01
N ALA A 183 0.95 13.77 -1.26
CA ALA A 183 2.01 13.90 -2.26
C ALA A 183 1.48 14.08 -3.70
N GLY A 184 0.27 13.58 -3.99
CA GLY A 184 -0.45 13.79 -5.24
C GLY A 184 -0.95 15.21 -5.42
N GLY A 185 -1.31 15.87 -4.32
CA GLY A 185 -1.62 17.30 -4.23
C GLY A 185 -2.99 17.72 -4.76
N THR A 186 -3.80 16.80 -5.30
CA THR A 186 -5.06 17.10 -6.01
C THR A 186 -6.30 16.55 -5.32
N THR A 187 -6.12 15.74 -4.29
CA THR A 187 -7.19 15.06 -3.58
C THR A 187 -7.09 15.27 -2.08
N ASP A 188 -8.23 15.36 -1.42
CA ASP A 188 -8.37 15.12 -0.01
C ASP A 188 -8.81 13.67 0.16
N PHE A 189 -7.96 12.87 0.81
CA PHE A 189 -8.27 11.48 1.11
C PHE A 189 -9.08 11.43 2.40
N VAL A 190 -10.25 10.80 2.37
CA VAL A 190 -11.15 10.67 3.51
C VAL A 190 -11.46 9.21 3.76
N ARG A 191 -11.49 8.80 5.03
CA ARG A 191 -11.78 7.43 5.45
C ARG A 191 -12.34 7.44 6.87
N GLU A 192 -13.41 6.72 7.10
CA GLU A 192 -14.01 6.48 8.42
C GLU A 192 -13.69 5.08 8.91
N TYR A 193 -13.76 4.07 8.03
CA TYR A 193 -13.60 2.66 8.38
C TYR A 193 -12.38 2.02 7.71
N THR A 194 -11.78 1.07 8.42
CA THR A 194 -10.85 0.11 7.82
C THR A 194 -11.14 -1.30 8.33
N LEU A 195 -10.96 -2.30 7.48
CA LEU A 195 -10.99 -3.70 7.89
C LEU A 195 -9.92 -4.01 8.94
N ALA A 196 -8.78 -3.32 8.86
CA ALA A 196 -7.68 -3.46 9.83
C ALA A 196 -8.04 -3.00 11.24
N SER A 197 -9.01 -2.10 11.38
CA SER A 197 -9.48 -1.59 12.67
C SER A 197 -10.83 -2.19 13.08
N GLY A 198 -11.25 -3.29 12.45
CA GLY A 198 -12.52 -3.97 12.75
C GLY A 198 -13.75 -3.32 12.12
N GLY A 199 -13.58 -2.37 11.21
CA GLY A 199 -14.69 -1.79 10.43
C GLY A 199 -15.29 -2.80 9.44
N PRO A 200 -16.51 -2.55 8.97
CA PRO A 200 -17.22 -3.46 8.05
C PRO A 200 -16.60 -3.47 6.63
N TYR A 201 -15.86 -2.45 6.28
CA TYR A 201 -15.17 -2.26 5.00
C TYR A 201 -14.06 -1.19 5.14
N CYS A 202 -13.27 -0.99 4.08
CA CYS A 202 -12.43 0.20 3.94
C CYS A 202 -13.12 1.16 2.96
N ASP A 203 -13.46 2.38 3.41
CA ASP A 203 -14.07 3.45 2.61
C ASP A 203 -13.00 4.44 2.13
N CYS A 204 -12.26 4.05 1.09
CA CYS A 204 -11.20 4.89 0.54
C CYS A 204 -11.81 6.01 -0.34
N GLY A 205 -12.18 7.11 0.29
CA GLY A 205 -12.78 8.28 -0.35
C GLY A 205 -11.74 9.24 -0.90
N TYR A 206 -11.94 9.67 -2.14
CA TYR A 206 -11.13 10.69 -2.81
C TYR A 206 -12.03 11.87 -3.17
N LYS A 207 -11.81 13.02 -2.54
CA LYS A 207 -12.49 14.28 -2.85
C LYS A 207 -11.55 15.21 -3.59
N LYS A 208 -12.08 15.97 -4.54
CA LYS A 208 -11.33 17.05 -5.19
C LYS A 208 -10.94 18.08 -4.13
N LYS A 209 -9.66 18.47 -4.09
CA LYS A 209 -9.27 19.61 -3.24
C LYS A 209 -10.08 20.83 -3.64
N GLY A 210 -10.70 21.48 -2.66
CA GLY A 210 -11.30 22.78 -2.86
C GLY A 210 -10.26 23.73 -3.47
N LYS A 211 -10.66 24.53 -4.45
CA LYS A 211 -9.83 25.68 -4.85
C LYS A 211 -9.73 26.55 -3.61
N THR A 212 -8.54 26.62 -3.00
CA THR A 212 -8.26 27.69 -2.05
C THR A 212 -8.39 28.99 -2.86
N GLU A 213 -9.43 29.77 -2.59
CA GLU A 213 -9.51 31.14 -3.13
C GLU A 213 -8.24 31.85 -2.64
N GLN A 214 -7.39 32.22 -3.60
CA GLN A 214 -6.24 33.10 -3.39
C GLN A 214 -6.71 34.54 -3.39
#